data_d2b5dd4385df15aca750c0de0789534d
#
_entry.id   d2b5dd4385df15aca750c0de0789534d
#
_cell.length_a   1.000
_cell.length_b   1.000
_cell.length_c   1.000
_cell.angle_alpha   90.00
_cell.angle_beta   90.00
_cell.angle_gamma   90.00
#
_symmetry.space_group_name_H-M   'P 1'
#
loop_
_entity.id
_entity.type
_entity.pdbx_description
1 polymer ?
#
loop_
_entity_poly.entity_id
_entity_poly.type
_entity_poly.pdbx_seq_one_letter_code
_entity_poly.pdbx_strand_id
1 'polypeptide(L)'
;PSDRRVTRSHQRGGFGLPVSVRVATPRARDGTRILAPQRQSLAATAVLRFTMPLDENVLESFAGPLARDHAPAILDLVDPLEIAAVEIGPARPLLAADLTAPLLDMLEALPRSDFVTGFLRPYGRADARPRLELLEPHRPGRVPVVFIHGLASDEGTWFDLLNELRTRPWFHRRFEPWVFQYPTGASFFESSRQLRRQLAAAVRHFDPNGEDPAMRNLVLVGHSMGGLHAKLQVVESGTAAWDALV
;
A
#
# COMPACT_ATOMS: atom_id res chain seq x y z
N PRO A 1 18.68 1.87 8.19
CA PRO A 1 18.80 3.09 7.40
C PRO A 1 17.57 3.94 7.70
N SER A 2 17.74 5.08 8.37
CA SER A 2 16.62 5.97 8.69
C SER A 2 16.29 6.78 7.43
N ASP A 3 15.23 6.42 6.74
CA ASP A 3 14.67 7.30 5.71
C ASP A 3 14.03 8.50 6.43
N ARG A 4 14.46 9.72 6.10
CA ARG A 4 13.98 10.97 6.72
C ARG A 4 12.48 11.24 6.47
N ARG A 5 11.85 10.50 5.56
CA ARG A 5 10.43 10.61 5.22
C ARG A 5 9.51 9.89 6.21
N VAL A 6 10.09 9.07 7.10
CA VAL A 6 9.35 8.36 8.16
C VAL A 6 9.99 8.73 9.49
N THR A 7 9.26 9.48 10.32
CA THR A 7 9.77 10.03 11.57
C THR A 7 9.61 9.08 12.76
N ARG A 8 8.71 8.09 12.65
CA ARG A 8 8.41 7.13 13.71
C ARG A 8 8.46 5.70 13.19
N SER A 9 8.99 4.79 14.02
CA SER A 9 8.95 3.34 13.77
C SER A 9 7.90 2.69 14.65
N HIS A 10 7.03 1.88 14.04
CA HIS A 10 5.98 1.13 14.71
C HIS A 10 6.36 -0.35 14.78
N GLN A 11 6.99 -0.71 15.89
CA GLN A 11 7.41 -2.08 16.16
C GLN A 11 6.76 -2.59 17.45
N ARG A 12 6.44 -3.86 17.49
CA ARG A 12 5.94 -4.57 18.65
C ARG A 12 6.77 -5.83 18.85
N GLY A 13 7.34 -5.99 20.04
CA GLY A 13 7.95 -7.24 20.48
C GLY A 13 6.88 -8.30 20.71
N GLY A 14 7.23 -9.56 20.55
CA GLY A 14 6.29 -10.68 20.74
C GLY A 14 6.82 -11.98 20.18
N PHE A 15 5.90 -12.90 19.92
CA PHE A 15 6.19 -14.22 19.37
C PHE A 15 6.28 -14.19 17.84
N GLY A 16 7.16 -15.01 17.28
CA GLY A 16 7.42 -15.07 15.83
C GLY A 16 8.43 -14.04 15.34
N LEU A 17 8.71 -14.07 14.06
CA LEU A 17 9.67 -13.18 13.41
C LEU A 17 8.90 -12.15 12.53
N PRO A 18 9.00 -10.85 12.80
CA PRO A 18 8.39 -9.85 11.92
C PRO A 18 9.13 -9.82 10.57
N VAL A 19 8.37 -9.87 9.49
CA VAL A 19 8.87 -9.90 8.12
C VAL A 19 8.12 -8.93 7.24
N SER A 20 8.79 -8.39 6.22
CA SER A 20 8.16 -7.65 5.14
C SER A 20 7.95 -8.59 3.95
N VAL A 21 6.71 -8.83 3.59
CA VAL A 21 6.33 -9.72 2.49
C VAL A 21 6.11 -8.90 1.22
N ARG A 22 6.94 -9.13 0.21
CA ARG A 22 6.74 -8.52 -1.11
C ARG A 22 5.69 -9.29 -1.88
N VAL A 23 4.69 -8.56 -2.36
CA VAL A 23 3.60 -9.13 -3.13
C VAL A 23 3.89 -8.97 -4.62
N ALA A 24 3.73 -10.05 -5.37
CA ALA A 24 3.82 -9.99 -6.82
C ALA A 24 2.66 -9.15 -7.37
N THR A 25 3.00 -8.11 -8.12
CA THR A 25 1.99 -7.25 -8.75
C THR A 25 1.34 -7.98 -9.92
N PRO A 26 0.01 -8.13 -9.93
CA PRO A 26 -0.69 -8.67 -11.08
C PRO A 26 -0.41 -7.83 -12.34
N ARG A 27 -0.19 -8.49 -13.46
CA ARG A 27 -0.14 -7.86 -14.78
C ARG A 27 -1.38 -8.21 -15.56
N ALA A 28 -1.94 -7.26 -16.29
CA ALA A 28 -2.96 -7.57 -17.28
C ALA A 28 -2.39 -8.50 -18.36
N ARG A 29 -3.28 -9.15 -19.14
CA ARG A 29 -2.87 -10.06 -20.23
C ARG A 29 -1.99 -9.38 -21.29
N ASP A 30 -2.10 -8.07 -21.44
CA ASP A 30 -1.29 -7.24 -22.35
C ASP A 30 0.06 -6.80 -21.72
N GLY A 31 0.38 -7.27 -20.52
CA GLY A 31 1.60 -6.93 -19.79
C GLY A 31 1.56 -5.59 -19.05
N THR A 32 0.45 -4.82 -19.14
CA THR A 32 0.30 -3.57 -18.38
C THR A 32 0.14 -3.87 -16.89
N ARG A 33 0.71 -3.02 -16.04
CA ARG A 33 0.49 -3.09 -14.59
C ARG A 33 -0.84 -2.45 -14.26
N ILE A 34 -1.73 -3.22 -13.66
CA ILE A 34 -3.02 -2.72 -13.23
C ILE A 34 -2.84 -1.99 -11.91
N LEU A 35 -2.80 -0.65 -11.94
CA LEU A 35 -2.90 0.23 -10.77
C LEU A 35 -1.96 -0.11 -9.59
N ALA A 36 -0.88 -0.82 -9.86
CA ALA A 36 0.01 -1.28 -8.80
C ALA A 36 1.37 -0.60 -8.90
N PRO A 37 1.94 -0.16 -7.77
CA PRO A 37 3.31 0.37 -7.71
C PRO A 37 4.31 -0.69 -8.16
N GLN A 38 5.56 -0.27 -8.39
CA GLN A 38 6.63 -1.21 -8.74
C GLN A 38 6.83 -2.28 -7.68
N ARG A 39 6.47 -1.97 -6.43
CA ARG A 39 6.62 -2.86 -5.28
C ARG A 39 5.48 -2.64 -4.28
N GLN A 40 4.81 -3.71 -3.92
CA GLN A 40 3.88 -3.74 -2.79
C GLN A 40 4.48 -4.60 -1.69
N SER A 41 4.43 -4.12 -0.45
CA SER A 41 4.96 -4.83 0.71
C SER A 41 3.97 -4.76 1.86
N LEU A 42 3.77 -5.92 2.51
CA LEU A 42 2.86 -6.10 3.63
C LEU A 42 3.64 -6.55 4.87
N ALA A 43 3.19 -6.11 6.04
CA ALA A 43 3.67 -6.65 7.30
C ALA A 43 3.12 -8.06 7.52
N ALA A 44 3.98 -8.96 7.91
CA ALA A 44 3.57 -10.27 8.39
C ALA A 44 4.46 -10.70 9.56
N THR A 45 3.96 -11.66 10.33
CA THR A 45 4.77 -12.37 11.33
C THR A 45 4.92 -13.80 10.87
N ALA A 46 6.15 -14.22 10.70
CA ALA A 46 6.47 -15.62 10.41
C ALA A 46 6.44 -16.45 11.70
N VAL A 47 5.61 -17.47 11.70
CA VAL A 47 5.46 -18.40 12.83
C VAL A 47 5.72 -19.81 12.31
N LEU A 48 6.74 -20.48 12.88
CA LEU A 48 7.02 -21.86 12.57
C LEU A 48 6.29 -22.76 13.56
N ARG A 49 5.45 -23.65 13.05
CA ARG A 49 4.74 -24.67 13.82
C ARG A 49 5.19 -26.07 13.40
N PHE A 50 5.43 -26.91 14.37
CA PHE A 50 5.69 -28.34 14.14
C PHE A 50 4.39 -29.11 14.33
N THR A 51 4.11 -30.04 13.44
CA THR A 51 2.88 -30.86 13.48
C THR A 51 3.01 -32.08 14.41
N MET A 52 4.22 -32.34 14.86
CA MET A 52 4.51 -33.40 15.85
C MET A 52 5.13 -32.77 17.11
N PRO A 53 4.94 -33.38 18.30
CA PRO A 53 5.67 -32.94 19.50
C PRO A 53 7.17 -32.96 19.24
N LEU A 54 7.87 -31.90 19.64
CA LEU A 54 9.34 -31.86 19.65
C LEU A 54 9.80 -32.63 20.88
N ASP A 55 10.05 -33.93 20.73
CA ASP A 55 10.76 -34.71 21.74
C ASP A 55 12.28 -34.60 21.57
N GLU A 56 13.05 -35.12 22.53
CA GLU A 56 14.50 -35.05 22.50
C GLU A 56 15.10 -35.71 21.24
N ASN A 57 14.47 -36.78 20.74
CA ASN A 57 14.95 -37.45 19.51
C ASN A 57 14.76 -36.61 18.26
N VAL A 58 13.65 -35.84 18.19
CA VAL A 58 13.39 -34.89 17.09
C VAL A 58 14.40 -33.73 17.15
N LEU A 59 14.68 -33.22 18.34
CA LEU A 59 15.68 -32.12 18.49
C LEU A 59 17.10 -32.56 18.10
N GLU A 60 17.49 -33.81 18.47
CA GLU A 60 18.78 -34.37 18.04
C GLU A 60 18.86 -34.57 16.53
N SER A 61 17.75 -34.86 15.84
CA SER A 61 17.70 -34.98 14.39
C SER A 61 18.00 -33.69 13.64
N PHE A 62 17.76 -32.53 14.29
CA PHE A 62 18.15 -31.21 13.73
C PHE A 62 19.63 -30.89 13.90
N ALA A 63 20.33 -31.60 14.77
CA ALA A 63 21.77 -31.40 15.01
C ALA A 63 22.67 -32.21 14.05
N GLY A 64 22.08 -33.12 13.25
CA GLY A 64 22.77 -33.98 12.29
C GLY A 64 22.74 -33.47 10.83
N PRO A 65 23.51 -34.08 9.91
CA PRO A 65 23.37 -33.80 8.49
C PRO A 65 21.92 -34.13 8.07
N LEU A 66 21.24 -33.13 7.49
CA LEU A 66 19.83 -33.10 7.12
C LEU A 66 19.26 -34.45 6.71
N ALA A 67 18.65 -35.17 7.63
CA ALA A 67 17.94 -36.39 7.35
C ALA A 67 16.69 -36.04 6.53
N ARG A 68 16.39 -36.82 5.49
CA ARG A 68 15.32 -36.53 4.52
C ARG A 68 13.91 -36.80 5.03
N ASP A 69 13.76 -37.40 6.22
CA ASP A 69 12.48 -37.72 6.88
C ASP A 69 12.22 -36.78 8.06
N HIS A 70 11.89 -35.52 7.74
CA HIS A 70 11.67 -34.49 8.77
C HIS A 70 10.23 -34.46 9.25
N ALA A 71 10.05 -34.15 10.55
CA ALA A 71 8.74 -33.76 11.06
C ALA A 71 8.20 -32.59 10.22
N PRO A 72 7.00 -32.71 9.64
CA PRO A 72 6.45 -31.65 8.82
C PRO A 72 6.31 -30.38 9.65
N ALA A 73 7.00 -29.34 9.25
CA ALA A 73 6.89 -28.00 9.81
C ALA A 73 6.07 -27.12 8.88
N ILE A 74 5.20 -26.32 9.45
CA ILE A 74 4.39 -25.34 8.73
C ILE A 74 4.90 -23.95 9.06
N LEU A 75 5.24 -23.20 8.03
CA LEU A 75 5.56 -21.78 8.15
C LEU A 75 4.31 -20.97 7.85
N ASP A 76 3.69 -20.41 8.89
CA ASP A 76 2.58 -19.48 8.74
C ASP A 76 3.09 -18.07 8.59
N LEU A 77 2.54 -17.34 7.62
CA LEU A 77 2.69 -15.89 7.51
C LEU A 77 1.38 -15.24 7.96
N VAL A 78 1.41 -14.66 9.15
CA VAL A 78 0.22 -14.13 9.82
C VAL A 78 0.22 -12.61 9.74
N ASP A 79 -0.90 -12.01 9.34
CA ASP A 79 -1.09 -10.55 9.38
C ASP A 79 -1.28 -10.11 10.84
N PRO A 80 -0.31 -9.37 11.45
CA PRO A 80 -0.36 -8.99 12.87
C PRO A 80 -1.39 -7.90 13.18
N LEU A 81 -2.05 -7.32 12.17
CA LEU A 81 -3.15 -6.37 12.33
C LEU A 81 -4.52 -7.06 12.35
N GLU A 82 -4.63 -8.23 11.71
CA GLU A 82 -5.84 -9.06 11.75
C GLU A 82 -5.80 -10.01 12.97
N ILE A 83 -4.65 -10.65 13.19
CA ILE A 83 -4.44 -11.62 14.28
C ILE A 83 -3.34 -11.08 15.18
N ALA A 84 -3.73 -10.52 16.33
CA ALA A 84 -2.77 -9.91 17.25
C ALA A 84 -2.01 -10.93 18.13
N ALA A 85 -2.55 -12.11 18.35
CA ALA A 85 -1.99 -13.14 19.23
C ALA A 85 -2.26 -14.53 18.67
N VAL A 86 -1.41 -15.49 18.99
CA VAL A 86 -1.56 -16.91 18.63
C VAL A 86 -1.67 -17.76 19.88
N GLU A 87 -2.34 -18.91 19.77
CA GLU A 87 -2.45 -19.87 20.87
C GLU A 87 -1.29 -20.86 20.78
N ILE A 88 -0.56 -20.98 21.89
CA ILE A 88 0.56 -21.93 22.06
C ILE A 88 0.35 -22.65 23.38
N GLY A 89 -0.24 -23.85 23.33
CA GLY A 89 -0.63 -24.55 24.53
C GLY A 89 -1.57 -23.69 25.41
N PRO A 90 -1.26 -23.45 26.69
CA PRO A 90 -2.04 -22.59 27.57
C PRO A 90 -1.74 -21.10 27.40
N ALA A 91 -0.72 -20.73 26.64
CA ALA A 91 -0.28 -19.35 26.45
C ALA A 91 -0.89 -18.72 25.20
N ARG A 92 -1.13 -17.40 25.28
CA ARG A 92 -1.61 -16.59 24.13
C ARG A 92 -0.71 -15.37 23.93
N PRO A 93 0.53 -15.58 23.48
CA PRO A 93 1.46 -14.48 23.26
C PRO A 93 0.99 -13.58 22.11
N LEU A 94 1.28 -12.26 22.25
CA LEU A 94 1.14 -11.31 21.16
C LEU A 94 2.18 -11.64 20.07
N LEU A 95 1.80 -11.47 18.81
CA LEU A 95 2.72 -11.58 17.69
C LEU A 95 3.68 -10.39 17.65
N ALA A 96 4.96 -10.67 17.40
CA ALA A 96 5.92 -9.63 17.04
C ALA A 96 5.50 -8.97 15.73
N ALA A 97 5.72 -7.66 15.58
CA ALA A 97 5.36 -6.95 14.36
C ALA A 97 6.34 -5.81 14.07
N ASP A 98 6.65 -5.60 12.79
CA ASP A 98 7.22 -4.36 12.27
C ASP A 98 6.30 -3.84 11.18
N LEU A 99 5.52 -2.81 11.53
CA LEU A 99 4.51 -2.23 10.65
C LEU A 99 5.09 -1.11 9.77
N THR A 100 6.29 -0.63 10.09
CA THR A 100 6.99 0.42 9.33
C THR A 100 7.88 -0.15 8.23
N ALA A 101 8.51 -1.31 8.45
CA ALA A 101 9.43 -1.92 7.47
C ALA A 101 8.83 -2.11 6.07
N PRO A 102 7.57 -2.56 5.89
CA PRO A 102 6.96 -2.66 4.57
C PRO A 102 6.82 -1.32 3.85
N LEU A 103 6.52 -0.25 4.58
CA LEU A 103 6.44 1.10 4.00
C LEU A 103 7.82 1.58 3.54
N LEU A 104 8.87 1.35 4.34
CA LEU A 104 10.24 1.67 3.95
C LEU A 104 10.70 0.88 2.72
N ASP A 105 10.34 -0.40 2.62
CA ASP A 105 10.64 -1.23 1.44
C ASP A 105 9.96 -0.69 0.17
N MET A 106 8.73 -0.20 0.27
CA MET A 106 8.04 0.48 -0.84
C MET A 106 8.71 1.80 -1.20
N LEU A 107 9.12 2.61 -0.19
CA LEU A 107 9.82 3.87 -0.39
C LEU A 107 11.16 3.75 -1.12
N GLU A 108 11.91 2.68 -0.84
CA GLU A 108 13.17 2.41 -1.53
C GLU A 108 12.98 2.14 -3.03
N ALA A 109 11.81 1.64 -3.41
CA ALA A 109 11.49 1.34 -4.80
C ALA A 109 11.01 2.57 -5.59
N LEU A 110 10.62 3.65 -4.89
CA LEU A 110 10.17 4.87 -5.55
C LEU A 110 11.36 5.64 -6.11
N PRO A 111 11.29 6.12 -7.36
CA PRO A 111 12.29 7.02 -7.89
C PRO A 111 12.39 8.23 -6.96
N ARG A 112 13.58 8.59 -6.52
CA ARG A 112 13.78 9.88 -5.86
C ARG A 112 13.44 10.97 -6.88
N SER A 113 12.30 11.60 -6.70
CA SER A 113 11.90 12.70 -7.56
C SER A 113 12.79 13.91 -7.22
N ASP A 114 13.68 14.28 -8.13
CA ASP A 114 14.25 15.62 -8.11
C ASP A 114 13.09 16.58 -8.40
N PHE A 115 12.58 17.21 -7.34
CA PHE A 115 11.51 18.21 -7.41
C PHE A 115 11.73 19.21 -8.55
N VAL A 116 12.95 19.75 -8.68
CA VAL A 116 13.33 20.70 -9.71
C VAL A 116 13.15 20.11 -11.12
N THR A 117 13.54 18.86 -11.32
CA THR A 117 13.40 18.17 -12.61
C THR A 117 11.93 17.88 -12.94
N GLY A 118 11.13 17.47 -11.97
CA GLY A 118 9.69 17.20 -12.15
C GLY A 118 8.87 18.45 -12.42
N PHE A 119 9.29 19.60 -11.89
CA PHE A 119 8.66 20.90 -12.14
C PHE A 119 9.09 21.51 -13.51
N LEU A 120 10.39 21.51 -13.81
CA LEU A 120 10.93 22.16 -15.02
C LEU A 120 10.78 21.29 -16.28
N ARG A 121 10.71 19.95 -16.14
CA ARG A 121 10.56 19.01 -17.25
C ARG A 121 9.50 17.96 -16.93
N PRO A 122 8.21 18.35 -16.86
CA PRO A 122 7.14 17.47 -16.38
C PRO A 122 6.93 16.21 -17.22
N TYR A 123 7.39 16.22 -18.48
CA TYR A 123 7.30 15.08 -19.41
C TYR A 123 8.66 14.57 -19.87
N GLY A 124 9.75 15.00 -19.20
CA GLY A 124 11.13 14.65 -19.60
C GLY A 124 11.53 13.20 -19.29
N ARG A 125 10.73 12.45 -18.52
CA ARG A 125 10.96 11.04 -18.17
C ARG A 125 9.77 10.21 -18.62
N ALA A 126 10.02 9.01 -19.12
CA ALA A 126 8.97 8.09 -19.59
C ALA A 126 7.98 7.67 -18.47
N ASP A 127 8.39 7.80 -17.22
CA ASP A 127 7.64 7.49 -16.00
C ASP A 127 6.91 8.72 -15.38
N ALA A 128 7.07 9.92 -15.97
CA ALA A 128 6.46 11.16 -15.47
C ALA A 128 4.98 11.35 -15.84
N ARG A 129 4.24 10.29 -16.10
CA ARG A 129 2.80 10.38 -16.39
C ARG A 129 1.98 10.30 -15.09
N PRO A 130 0.85 11.04 -15.00
CA PRO A 130 -0.06 10.89 -13.88
C PRO A 130 -0.50 9.42 -13.73
N ARG A 131 -0.41 8.89 -12.50
CA ARG A 131 -0.76 7.49 -12.22
C ARG A 131 -1.38 7.34 -10.85
N LEU A 132 -2.40 6.48 -10.79
CA LEU A 132 -3.03 6.03 -9.57
C LEU A 132 -2.40 4.68 -9.17
N GLU A 133 -1.97 4.54 -7.94
CA GLU A 133 -1.30 3.34 -7.43
C GLU A 133 -1.90 2.89 -6.10
N LEU A 134 -2.10 1.59 -5.96
CA LEU A 134 -2.51 0.96 -4.71
C LEU A 134 -1.26 0.62 -3.89
N LEU A 135 -1.20 1.09 -2.65
CA LEU A 135 -0.07 0.74 -1.77
C LEU A 135 -0.16 -0.69 -1.22
N GLU A 136 -1.36 -1.28 -1.23
CA GLU A 136 -1.63 -2.67 -0.83
C GLU A 136 -2.47 -3.35 -1.91
N PRO A 137 -2.45 -4.69 -1.99
CA PRO A 137 -3.36 -5.41 -2.86
C PRO A 137 -4.81 -5.09 -2.52
N HIS A 138 -5.63 -4.88 -3.56
CA HIS A 138 -7.06 -4.63 -3.37
C HIS A 138 -7.72 -5.79 -2.61
N ARG A 139 -8.59 -5.41 -1.67
CA ARG A 139 -9.44 -6.34 -0.91
C ARG A 139 -10.90 -5.88 -0.97
N PRO A 140 -11.81 -6.67 -1.53
CA PRO A 140 -13.22 -6.32 -1.60
C PRO A 140 -13.80 -5.92 -0.25
N GLY A 141 -14.69 -4.93 -0.25
CA GLY A 141 -15.30 -4.39 0.97
C GLY A 141 -14.49 -3.33 1.72
N ARG A 142 -13.24 -3.02 1.26
CA ARG A 142 -12.46 -1.91 1.82
C ARG A 142 -12.64 -0.66 0.98
N VAL A 143 -12.85 0.46 1.68
CA VAL A 143 -13.02 1.78 1.06
C VAL A 143 -11.67 2.34 0.62
N PRO A 144 -11.48 2.61 -0.68
CA PRO A 144 -10.25 3.26 -1.15
C PRO A 144 -10.13 4.69 -0.63
N VAL A 145 -8.96 5.02 -0.06
CA VAL A 145 -8.58 6.37 0.35
C VAL A 145 -7.45 6.85 -0.54
N VAL A 146 -7.74 7.78 -1.42
CA VAL A 146 -6.81 8.30 -2.44
C VAL A 146 -6.12 9.54 -1.93
N PHE A 147 -4.81 9.45 -1.73
CA PHE A 147 -3.96 10.55 -1.28
C PHE A 147 -3.37 11.27 -2.49
N ILE A 148 -3.55 12.60 -2.56
CA ILE A 148 -3.16 13.45 -3.68
C ILE A 148 -2.23 14.54 -3.16
N HIS A 149 -0.97 14.51 -3.57
CA HIS A 149 0.05 15.45 -3.11
C HIS A 149 -0.13 16.87 -3.70
N GLY A 150 0.59 17.84 -3.14
CA GLY A 150 0.53 19.23 -3.57
C GLY A 150 1.55 19.63 -4.64
N LEU A 151 1.54 20.91 -4.99
CA LEU A 151 2.57 21.52 -5.83
C LEU A 151 3.93 21.40 -5.13
N ALA A 152 4.96 21.16 -5.90
CA ALA A 152 6.32 21.05 -5.37
C ALA A 152 6.52 19.91 -4.36
N SER A 153 5.74 18.87 -4.48
CA SER A 153 5.70 17.72 -3.58
C SER A 153 5.56 16.42 -4.35
N ASP A 154 5.68 15.34 -3.66
CA ASP A 154 5.47 13.98 -4.15
C ASP A 154 4.63 13.19 -3.13
N GLU A 155 4.47 11.91 -3.36
CA GLU A 155 3.80 10.98 -2.47
C GLU A 155 4.44 10.91 -1.07
N GLY A 156 5.71 11.32 -0.94
CA GLY A 156 6.44 11.38 0.35
C GLY A 156 5.76 12.24 1.40
N THR A 157 4.97 13.24 0.96
CA THR A 157 4.14 14.08 1.85
C THR A 157 3.23 13.26 2.75
N TRP A 158 2.82 12.07 2.31
CA TRP A 158 1.83 11.25 3.00
C TRP A 158 2.44 10.16 3.88
N PHE A 159 3.76 9.94 3.83
CA PHE A 159 4.34 8.74 4.44
C PHE A 159 4.22 8.67 5.95
N ASP A 160 4.42 9.78 6.67
CA ASP A 160 4.21 9.78 8.12
C ASP A 160 2.75 9.50 8.47
N LEU A 161 1.80 10.12 7.75
CA LEU A 161 0.37 9.85 7.94
C LEU A 161 0.01 8.40 7.60
N LEU A 162 0.51 7.88 6.48
CA LEU A 162 0.30 6.50 6.06
C LEU A 162 0.91 5.51 7.05
N ASN A 163 2.10 5.81 7.57
CA ASN A 163 2.75 5.00 8.60
C ASN A 163 1.89 4.92 9.87
N GLU A 164 1.29 6.03 10.31
CA GLU A 164 0.36 6.04 11.45
C GLU A 164 -0.96 5.31 11.13
N LEU A 165 -1.58 5.57 10.00
CA LEU A 165 -2.88 4.98 9.64
C LEU A 165 -2.79 3.46 9.47
N ARG A 166 -1.75 2.98 8.79
CA ARG A 166 -1.55 1.54 8.53
C ARG A 166 -1.31 0.72 9.80
N THR A 167 -0.91 1.34 10.91
CA THR A 167 -0.78 0.67 12.22
C THR A 167 -2.10 0.53 12.95
N ARG A 168 -3.15 1.17 12.48
CA ARG A 168 -4.46 1.18 13.13
C ARG A 168 -5.33 0.03 12.61
N PRO A 169 -5.71 -0.96 13.46
CA PRO A 169 -6.53 -2.09 13.01
C PRO A 169 -7.86 -1.66 12.37
N TRP A 170 -8.48 -0.56 12.86
CA TRP A 170 -9.71 -0.04 12.26
C TRP A 170 -9.51 0.48 10.85
N PHE A 171 -8.36 1.13 10.55
CA PHE A 171 -8.03 1.60 9.21
C PHE A 171 -7.76 0.40 8.30
N HIS A 172 -6.89 -0.51 8.74
CA HIS A 172 -6.54 -1.71 8.01
C HIS A 172 -7.74 -2.57 7.62
N ARG A 173 -8.75 -2.72 8.50
CA ARG A 173 -9.96 -3.51 8.21
C ARG A 173 -10.96 -2.84 7.29
N ARG A 174 -11.02 -1.51 7.25
CA ARG A 174 -12.09 -0.77 6.56
C ARG A 174 -11.62 0.01 5.34
N PHE A 175 -10.34 0.33 5.25
CA PHE A 175 -9.80 1.21 4.24
C PHE A 175 -8.59 0.58 3.55
N GLU A 176 -8.33 1.01 2.31
CA GLU A 176 -7.11 0.71 1.58
C GLU A 176 -6.47 2.00 1.04
N PRO A 177 -5.16 2.21 1.29
CA PRO A 177 -4.51 3.43 0.86
C PRO A 177 -4.11 3.36 -0.62
N TRP A 178 -4.57 4.33 -1.39
CA TRP A 178 -4.16 4.59 -2.77
C TRP A 178 -3.43 5.92 -2.84
N VAL A 179 -2.51 6.08 -3.79
CA VAL A 179 -1.81 7.35 -4.03
C VAL A 179 -1.96 7.77 -5.48
N PHE A 180 -2.19 9.05 -5.70
CA PHE A 180 -2.15 9.61 -7.04
C PHE A 180 -0.88 10.45 -7.20
N GLN A 181 -0.01 9.98 -8.09
CA GLN A 181 1.22 10.65 -8.46
C GLN A 181 1.04 11.40 -9.77
N TYR A 182 1.53 12.64 -9.83
CA TYR A 182 1.52 13.43 -11.05
C TYR A 182 2.68 14.44 -11.06
N PRO A 183 3.25 14.76 -12.24
CA PRO A 183 4.27 15.79 -12.35
C PRO A 183 3.64 17.17 -12.11
N THR A 184 4.08 17.86 -11.09
CA THR A 184 3.46 19.12 -10.63
C THR A 184 3.64 20.29 -11.61
N GLY A 185 4.56 20.18 -12.57
CA GLY A 185 4.70 21.12 -13.69
C GLY A 185 3.83 20.79 -14.91
N ALA A 186 3.08 19.68 -14.88
CA ALA A 186 2.14 19.33 -15.94
C ALA A 186 0.86 20.19 -15.87
N SER A 187 0.08 20.16 -16.95
CA SER A 187 -1.22 20.83 -16.97
C SER A 187 -2.11 20.31 -15.85
N PHE A 188 -2.58 21.21 -15.00
CA PHE A 188 -3.50 20.93 -13.89
C PHE A 188 -4.77 20.20 -14.36
N PHE A 189 -5.39 20.71 -15.44
CA PHE A 189 -6.62 20.09 -15.98
C PHE A 189 -6.37 18.71 -16.55
N GLU A 190 -5.23 18.51 -17.23
CA GLU A 190 -4.88 17.19 -17.76
C GLU A 190 -4.62 16.18 -16.63
N SER A 191 -3.90 16.57 -15.58
CA SER A 191 -3.67 15.73 -14.41
C SER A 191 -5.00 15.37 -13.72
N SER A 192 -5.91 16.35 -13.58
CA SER A 192 -7.24 16.10 -13.01
C SER A 192 -8.09 15.17 -13.87
N ARG A 193 -8.02 15.32 -15.20
CA ARG A 193 -8.71 14.44 -16.16
C ARG A 193 -8.16 13.01 -16.08
N GLN A 194 -6.84 12.85 -15.94
CA GLN A 194 -6.20 11.54 -15.79
C GLN A 194 -6.60 10.88 -14.47
N LEU A 195 -6.65 11.64 -13.37
CA LEU A 195 -7.17 11.12 -12.09
C LEU A 195 -8.58 10.56 -12.26
N ARG A 196 -9.50 11.33 -12.85
CA ARG A 196 -10.88 10.90 -13.09
C ARG A 196 -10.97 9.62 -13.91
N ARG A 197 -10.20 9.54 -15.00
CA ARG A 197 -10.15 8.36 -15.87
C ARG A 197 -9.64 7.13 -15.13
N GLN A 198 -8.59 7.30 -14.32
CA GLN A 198 -7.98 6.20 -13.59
C GLN A 198 -8.85 5.72 -12.43
N LEU A 199 -9.52 6.63 -11.71
CA LEU A 199 -10.53 6.27 -10.71
C LEU A 199 -11.66 5.46 -11.32
N ALA A 200 -12.23 5.93 -12.43
CA ALA A 200 -13.29 5.20 -13.13
C ALA A 200 -12.81 3.85 -13.68
N ALA A 201 -11.56 3.75 -14.13
CA ALA A 201 -10.97 2.49 -14.59
C ALA A 201 -10.76 1.52 -13.42
N ALA A 202 -10.31 2.02 -12.26
CA ALA A 202 -10.14 1.23 -11.04
C ALA A 202 -11.47 0.64 -10.57
N VAL A 203 -12.52 1.47 -10.48
CA VAL A 203 -13.86 1.01 -10.10
C VAL A 203 -14.34 -0.09 -11.04
N ARG A 204 -14.27 0.12 -12.35
CA ARG A 204 -14.67 -0.91 -13.32
C ARG A 204 -13.84 -2.20 -13.25
N HIS A 205 -12.58 -2.09 -12.85
CA HIS A 205 -11.68 -3.24 -12.76
C HIS A 205 -11.95 -4.09 -11.52
N PHE A 206 -12.11 -3.43 -10.36
CA PHE A 206 -12.29 -4.11 -9.08
C PHE A 206 -13.75 -4.45 -8.76
N ASP A 207 -14.69 -3.69 -9.31
CA ASP A 207 -16.13 -3.89 -9.12
C ASP A 207 -16.88 -3.80 -10.46
N PRO A 208 -16.65 -4.75 -11.40
CA PRO A 208 -17.25 -4.71 -12.72
C PRO A 208 -18.77 -4.80 -12.72
N ASN A 209 -19.36 -5.43 -11.70
CA ASN A 209 -20.79 -5.62 -11.55
C ASN A 209 -21.45 -4.52 -10.71
N GLY A 210 -20.67 -3.65 -10.05
CA GLY A 210 -21.19 -2.63 -9.14
C GLY A 210 -21.78 -3.21 -7.85
N GLU A 211 -21.26 -4.34 -7.36
CA GLU A 211 -21.77 -5.05 -6.18
C GLU A 211 -21.04 -4.67 -4.89
N ASP A 212 -19.84 -4.08 -4.97
CA ASP A 212 -19.08 -3.66 -3.81
C ASP A 212 -19.42 -2.21 -3.40
N PRO A 213 -20.16 -2.00 -2.29
CA PRO A 213 -20.50 -0.67 -1.81
C PRO A 213 -19.25 0.17 -1.45
N ALA A 214 -18.13 -0.47 -1.10
CA ALA A 214 -16.90 0.23 -0.74
C ALA A 214 -16.32 0.99 -1.94
N MET A 215 -16.43 0.44 -3.14
CA MET A 215 -15.97 1.07 -4.38
C MET A 215 -16.82 2.29 -4.80
N ARG A 216 -18.01 2.46 -4.22
CA ARG A 216 -18.87 3.66 -4.43
C ARG A 216 -18.58 4.77 -3.42
N ASN A 217 -17.83 4.46 -2.36
CA ASN A 217 -17.56 5.35 -1.23
C ASN A 217 -16.09 5.81 -1.18
N LEU A 218 -15.45 5.97 -2.34
CA LEU A 218 -14.09 6.46 -2.46
C LEU A 218 -13.88 7.77 -1.69
N VAL A 219 -12.81 7.83 -0.90
CA VAL A 219 -12.41 9.03 -0.15
C VAL A 219 -11.22 9.67 -0.83
N LEU A 220 -11.28 10.98 -1.08
CA LEU A 220 -10.18 11.76 -1.64
C LEU A 220 -9.56 12.64 -0.56
N VAL A 221 -8.26 12.52 -0.35
CA VAL A 221 -7.48 13.31 0.60
C VAL A 221 -6.43 14.10 -0.17
N GLY A 222 -6.60 15.41 -0.27
CA GLY A 222 -5.72 16.28 -1.04
C GLY A 222 -4.99 17.29 -0.18
N HIS A 223 -3.68 17.44 -0.38
CA HIS A 223 -2.88 18.50 0.20
C HIS A 223 -2.66 19.62 -0.82
N SER A 224 -2.93 20.88 -0.44
CA SER A 224 -2.69 22.05 -1.32
C SER A 224 -3.34 21.87 -2.71
N MET A 225 -2.56 21.94 -3.81
CA MET A 225 -3.04 21.69 -5.17
C MET A 225 -3.74 20.34 -5.33
N GLY A 226 -3.34 19.31 -4.56
CA GLY A 226 -4.04 18.02 -4.50
C GLY A 226 -5.48 18.14 -4.03
N GLY A 227 -5.80 19.09 -3.15
CA GLY A 227 -7.17 19.41 -2.74
C GLY A 227 -8.01 19.97 -3.89
N LEU A 228 -7.40 20.75 -4.79
CA LEU A 228 -8.06 21.23 -6.00
C LEU A 228 -8.35 20.10 -6.99
N HIS A 229 -7.38 19.16 -7.15
CA HIS A 229 -7.61 17.94 -7.94
C HIS A 229 -8.76 17.12 -7.38
N ALA A 230 -8.81 16.93 -6.04
CA ALA A 230 -9.90 16.22 -5.38
C ALA A 230 -11.24 16.92 -5.60
N LYS A 231 -11.29 18.24 -5.43
CA LYS A 231 -12.51 19.04 -5.66
C LYS A 231 -13.05 18.85 -7.07
N LEU A 232 -12.21 18.85 -8.10
CA LEU A 232 -12.63 18.66 -9.48
C LEU A 232 -13.22 17.26 -9.74
N GLN A 233 -13.02 16.28 -8.87
CA GLN A 233 -13.64 14.95 -9.03
C GLN A 233 -15.11 14.93 -8.56
N VAL A 234 -15.49 15.80 -7.65
CA VAL A 234 -16.79 15.77 -6.97
C VAL A 234 -17.73 16.94 -7.34
N VAL A 235 -17.21 17.95 -8.06
CA VAL A 235 -17.99 19.12 -8.49
C VAL A 235 -18.50 18.90 -9.91
N GLU A 236 -19.80 19.05 -10.10
CA GLU A 236 -20.37 19.27 -11.42
C GLU A 236 -20.20 20.74 -11.80
N SER A 237 -19.29 21.01 -12.73
CA SER A 237 -19.02 22.39 -13.18
C SER A 237 -20.08 22.93 -14.15
N GLY A 238 -20.89 22.05 -14.75
CA GLY A 238 -21.82 22.44 -15.80
C GLY A 238 -21.13 23.28 -16.88
N THR A 239 -21.79 24.32 -17.37
CA THR A 239 -21.20 25.32 -18.29
C THR A 239 -20.72 26.58 -17.57
N ALA A 240 -20.93 26.71 -16.24
CA ALA A 240 -20.71 27.94 -15.51
C ALA A 240 -19.29 28.52 -15.62
N ALA A 241 -18.26 27.63 -15.67
CA ALA A 241 -16.89 28.09 -15.87
C ALA A 241 -16.64 28.57 -17.31
N TRP A 242 -17.34 28.01 -18.30
CA TRP A 242 -17.29 28.41 -19.70
C TRP A 242 -18.06 29.72 -19.92
N ASP A 243 -19.27 29.81 -19.36
CA ASP A 243 -20.12 30.99 -19.46
C ASP A 243 -19.51 32.23 -18.80
N ALA A 244 -18.58 32.03 -17.86
CA ALA A 244 -17.81 33.13 -17.24
C ALA A 244 -16.60 33.59 -18.04
N LEU A 245 -16.21 32.85 -19.10
CA LEU A 245 -15.05 33.16 -19.97
C LEU A 245 -15.46 33.73 -21.34
N VAL A 246 -16.74 33.65 -21.69
CA VAL A 246 -17.33 34.17 -22.95
C VAL A 246 -18.25 35.32 -22.65
#